data_e58590dcc063a90dc90e54f24107832b
#
_entry.id   e58590dcc063a90dc90e54f24107832b
#
_cell.length_a   1.000
_cell.length_b   1.000
_cell.length_c   1.000
_cell.angle_alpha   90.00
_cell.angle_beta   90.00
_cell.angle_gamma   90.00
#
_symmetry.space_group_name_H-M   'P 1'
#
loop_
_entity.id
_entity.type
_entity.pdbx_description
1 polymer ?
#
loop_
_entity_poly.entity_id
_entity_poly.type
_entity_poly.pdbx_seq_one_letter_code
_entity_poly.pdbx_strand_id
1 'polypeptide(L)'
;NTKSKTHTDVFYADIEEYKNSKAKAPFYFGHFLYEEKSKNKYAIIDGQQRLTTIVIFLSVLFEKLQIIRELSEDEKEYYEDMIKRGSKIRFSTIGYDNQFFKDYVIEKIKKDDRGIETESAKRILKAYEFFKEKLFEKDEDYLLGMLNVIKDASCTTHIVNKEAEAIQMFIFQNNRGKKPSNLEVIKAQFMYVVHLYGGDETDNIIGEIKNRFEKIYKSISSIEYHIDEDDVLLYTLRVYFNSLWQTNAIDEINEMLNEENPIDFIKEFTDELSLNFDNLKIFFNEDYKNNMEIHSLIALKGIGIAFPFILKAYRYGIETNSIGRLCSSL
;
A
#
# COMPACT_ATOMS: atom_id res chain seq x y z
N ASN A 1 26.09 -10.37 -8.97
CA ASN A 1 24.75 -9.75 -9.06
C ASN A 1 23.74 -10.67 -8.38
N THR A 2 23.67 -10.65 -7.06
CA THR A 2 22.57 -11.26 -6.30
C THR A 2 21.36 -10.34 -6.46
N LYS A 3 20.39 -10.72 -7.31
CA LYS A 3 19.08 -10.05 -7.35
C LYS A 3 18.49 -10.10 -5.95
N SER A 4 18.09 -8.97 -5.41
CA SER A 4 17.35 -8.89 -4.14
C SER A 4 16.11 -9.78 -4.28
N LYS A 5 15.92 -10.73 -3.36
CA LYS A 5 14.73 -11.59 -3.33
C LYS A 5 13.49 -10.71 -3.11
N THR A 6 12.46 -10.92 -3.90
CA THR A 6 11.17 -10.25 -3.73
C THR A 6 10.40 -10.87 -2.56
N HIS A 7 9.36 -10.20 -2.05
CA HIS A 7 8.50 -10.77 -1.01
C HIS A 7 7.82 -12.07 -1.44
N THR A 8 7.47 -12.20 -2.72
CA THR A 8 6.89 -13.44 -3.30
C THR A 8 7.90 -14.57 -3.37
N ASP A 9 9.19 -14.27 -3.69
CA ASP A 9 10.27 -15.27 -3.66
C ASP A 9 10.46 -15.83 -2.24
N VAL A 10 10.49 -14.94 -1.24
CA VAL A 10 10.67 -15.34 0.17
C VAL A 10 9.47 -16.17 0.63
N PHE A 11 8.26 -15.68 0.40
CA PHE A 11 7.03 -16.41 0.77
C PHE A 11 6.97 -17.81 0.16
N TYR A 12 7.25 -17.94 -1.12
CA TYR A 12 7.24 -19.24 -1.79
C TYR A 12 8.31 -20.18 -1.24
N ALA A 13 9.54 -19.67 -1.06
CA ALA A 13 10.66 -20.45 -0.54
C ALA A 13 10.39 -20.93 0.89
N ASP A 14 9.84 -20.08 1.75
CA ASP A 14 9.55 -20.41 3.14
C ASP A 14 8.50 -21.53 3.24
N ILE A 15 7.42 -21.47 2.43
CA ILE A 15 6.39 -22.53 2.40
C ILE A 15 6.96 -23.84 1.81
N GLU A 16 7.76 -23.75 0.74
CA GLU A 16 8.41 -24.93 0.13
C GLU A 16 9.41 -25.58 1.08
N GLU A 17 10.22 -24.79 1.77
CA GLU A 17 11.16 -25.28 2.79
C GLU A 17 10.40 -25.95 3.95
N TYR A 18 9.34 -25.29 4.45
CA TYR A 18 8.51 -25.88 5.50
C TYR A 18 7.86 -27.19 5.06
N LYS A 19 7.26 -27.25 3.86
CA LYS A 19 6.66 -28.46 3.27
C LYS A 19 7.66 -29.63 3.27
N ASN A 20 8.93 -29.35 2.95
CA ASN A 20 10.00 -30.36 2.87
C ASN A 20 10.63 -30.65 4.25
N SER A 21 10.31 -29.86 5.27
CA SER A 21 10.86 -30.04 6.61
C SER A 21 10.14 -31.15 7.39
N LYS A 22 10.74 -31.55 8.51
CA LYS A 22 10.10 -32.44 9.49
C LYS A 22 9.55 -31.65 10.68
N ALA A 23 9.21 -30.37 10.48
CA ALA A 23 8.70 -29.50 11.54
C ALA A 23 7.39 -30.06 12.11
N LYS A 24 7.28 -30.08 13.45
CA LYS A 24 6.06 -30.53 14.16
C LYS A 24 5.13 -29.36 14.50
N ALA A 25 5.68 -28.17 14.63
CA ALA A 25 4.88 -26.97 14.88
C ALA A 25 4.29 -26.45 13.56
N PRO A 26 3.05 -25.93 13.54
CA PRO A 26 2.45 -25.37 12.33
C PRO A 26 3.28 -24.20 11.79
N PHE A 27 3.23 -23.99 10.47
CA PHE A 27 3.81 -22.80 9.85
C PHE A 27 3.16 -21.56 10.43
N TYR A 28 3.94 -20.53 10.74
CA TYR A 28 3.41 -19.33 11.39
C TYR A 28 3.43 -18.12 10.45
N PHE A 29 2.25 -17.64 10.07
CA PHE A 29 2.08 -16.49 9.19
C PHE A 29 2.30 -15.13 9.86
N GLY A 30 2.53 -15.11 11.17
CA GLY A 30 2.74 -13.89 11.90
C GLY A 30 1.45 -13.30 12.47
N HIS A 31 1.48 -12.00 12.70
CA HIS A 31 0.42 -11.28 13.37
C HIS A 31 -0.45 -10.51 12.37
N PHE A 32 -1.77 -10.49 12.60
CA PHE A 32 -2.74 -9.72 11.83
C PHE A 32 -3.57 -8.86 12.77
N LEU A 33 -3.77 -7.61 12.41
CA LEU A 33 -4.63 -6.68 13.11
C LEU A 33 -5.84 -6.33 12.23
N TYR A 34 -7.03 -6.56 12.77
CA TYR A 34 -8.30 -6.30 12.10
C TYR A 34 -9.14 -5.30 12.89
N GLU A 35 -9.89 -4.48 12.18
CA GLU A 35 -10.97 -3.66 12.73
C GLU A 35 -12.31 -4.24 12.25
N GLU A 36 -13.23 -4.54 13.18
CA GLU A 36 -14.56 -4.98 12.83
C GLU A 36 -15.41 -3.78 12.35
N LYS A 37 -15.74 -3.74 11.07
CA LYS A 37 -16.60 -2.69 10.47
C LYS A 37 -18.07 -3.00 10.59
N SER A 38 -18.44 -4.26 10.53
CA SER A 38 -19.79 -4.79 10.73
C SER A 38 -19.72 -6.31 10.90
N LYS A 39 -20.82 -6.94 11.27
CA LYS A 39 -20.89 -8.39 11.46
C LYS A 39 -20.26 -9.16 10.29
N ASN A 40 -19.19 -9.89 10.56
CA ASN A 40 -18.42 -10.67 9.57
C ASN A 40 -17.75 -9.84 8.46
N LYS A 41 -17.47 -8.54 8.71
CA LYS A 41 -16.73 -7.69 7.78
C LYS A 41 -15.64 -6.94 8.53
N TYR A 42 -14.40 -7.18 8.12
CA TYR A 42 -13.20 -6.68 8.79
C TYR A 42 -12.36 -5.85 7.83
N ALA A 43 -11.85 -4.73 8.30
CA ALA A 43 -10.77 -4.00 7.65
C ALA A 43 -9.44 -4.52 8.19
N ILE A 44 -8.47 -4.74 7.31
CA ILE A 44 -7.14 -5.19 7.68
C ILE A 44 -6.30 -3.94 7.96
N ILE A 45 -5.83 -3.79 9.19
CA ILE A 45 -4.99 -2.67 9.61
C ILE A 45 -3.51 -3.04 9.46
N ASP A 46 -3.12 -4.25 9.89
CA ASP A 46 -1.77 -4.79 9.67
C ASP A 46 -1.84 -6.20 9.07
N GLY A 47 -0.84 -6.54 8.27
CA GLY A 47 -0.75 -7.82 7.57
C GLY A 47 -1.36 -7.82 6.15
N GLN A 48 -1.74 -6.65 5.61
CA GLN A 48 -2.36 -6.50 4.29
C GLN A 48 -1.55 -7.18 3.18
N GLN A 49 -0.25 -6.90 3.09
CA GLN A 49 0.63 -7.48 2.06
C GLN A 49 0.71 -9.00 2.16
N ARG A 50 0.83 -9.54 3.39
CA ARG A 50 0.87 -10.98 3.64
C ARG A 50 -0.42 -11.66 3.21
N LEU A 51 -1.57 -11.12 3.62
CA LEU A 51 -2.86 -11.70 3.26
C LEU A 51 -3.12 -11.61 1.75
N THR A 52 -2.79 -10.50 1.12
CA THR A 52 -2.85 -10.35 -0.34
C THR A 52 -2.02 -11.43 -1.05
N THR A 53 -0.79 -11.66 -0.58
CA THR A 53 0.11 -12.69 -1.14
C THR A 53 -0.47 -14.09 -0.97
N ILE A 54 -1.02 -14.42 0.21
CA ILE A 54 -1.69 -15.71 0.47
C ILE A 54 -2.86 -15.92 -0.48
N VAL A 55 -3.72 -14.91 -0.66
CA VAL A 55 -4.90 -15.01 -1.54
C VAL A 55 -4.50 -15.17 -3.00
N ILE A 56 -3.48 -14.44 -3.48
CA ILE A 56 -2.96 -14.61 -4.86
C ILE A 56 -2.41 -16.03 -5.03
N PHE A 57 -1.59 -16.49 -4.09
CA PHE A 57 -1.01 -17.84 -4.12
C PHE A 57 -2.10 -18.93 -4.17
N LEU A 58 -3.08 -18.87 -3.26
CA LEU A 58 -4.19 -19.82 -3.23
C LEU A 58 -5.02 -19.77 -4.51
N SER A 59 -5.28 -18.59 -5.06
CA SER A 59 -6.02 -18.45 -6.31
C SER A 59 -5.33 -19.15 -7.47
N VAL A 60 -4.00 -19.03 -7.59
CA VAL A 60 -3.21 -19.69 -8.64
C VAL A 60 -3.12 -21.19 -8.37
N LEU A 61 -2.92 -21.60 -7.12
CA LEU A 61 -2.85 -23.03 -6.73
C LEU A 61 -4.15 -23.75 -7.08
N PHE A 62 -5.29 -23.20 -6.70
CA PHE A 62 -6.59 -23.76 -7.04
C PHE A 62 -6.89 -23.77 -8.53
N GLU A 63 -6.44 -22.74 -9.25
CA GLU A 63 -6.53 -22.72 -10.72
C GLU A 63 -5.80 -23.92 -11.33
N LYS A 64 -4.59 -24.19 -10.89
CA LYS A 64 -3.83 -25.33 -11.38
C LYS A 64 -4.46 -26.68 -10.97
N LEU A 65 -4.93 -26.82 -9.73
CA LEU A 65 -5.63 -28.04 -9.29
C LEU A 65 -6.87 -28.31 -10.14
N GLN A 66 -7.68 -27.30 -10.44
CA GLN A 66 -8.89 -27.42 -11.27
C GLN A 66 -8.58 -27.79 -12.74
N ILE A 67 -7.38 -27.49 -13.23
CA ILE A 67 -6.93 -27.95 -14.55
C ILE A 67 -6.56 -29.44 -14.52
N ILE A 68 -6.00 -29.93 -13.40
CA ILE A 68 -5.58 -31.32 -13.24
C ILE A 68 -6.78 -32.24 -13.01
N ARG A 69 -7.70 -31.85 -12.14
CA ARG A 69 -8.89 -32.62 -11.77
C ARG A 69 -9.98 -31.75 -11.13
N GLU A 70 -11.15 -32.35 -10.90
CA GLU A 70 -12.15 -31.71 -10.03
C GLU A 70 -11.67 -31.64 -8.58
N LEU A 71 -12.02 -30.56 -7.89
CA LEU A 71 -11.72 -30.39 -6.46
C LEU A 71 -12.55 -31.35 -5.63
N SER A 72 -11.96 -31.90 -4.57
CA SER A 72 -12.72 -32.64 -3.53
C SER A 72 -13.69 -31.71 -2.80
N GLU A 73 -14.62 -32.23 -2.04
CA GLU A 73 -15.57 -31.41 -1.28
C GLU A 73 -14.88 -30.55 -0.23
N ASP A 74 -13.85 -31.05 0.47
CA ASP A 74 -13.06 -30.28 1.43
C ASP A 74 -12.29 -29.15 0.76
N GLU A 75 -11.75 -29.38 -0.45
CA GLU A 75 -11.04 -28.37 -1.22
C GLU A 75 -11.99 -27.30 -1.76
N LYS A 76 -13.20 -27.69 -2.18
CA LYS A 76 -14.25 -26.75 -2.59
C LYS A 76 -14.67 -25.87 -1.42
N GLU A 77 -14.91 -26.45 -0.25
CA GLU A 77 -15.28 -25.71 0.95
C GLU A 77 -14.17 -24.71 1.33
N TYR A 78 -12.90 -25.16 1.34
CA TYR A 78 -11.77 -24.29 1.64
C TYR A 78 -11.61 -23.17 0.62
N TYR A 79 -11.76 -23.46 -0.68
CA TYR A 79 -11.78 -22.44 -1.73
C TYR A 79 -12.90 -21.42 -1.51
N GLU A 80 -14.09 -21.87 -1.16
CA GLU A 80 -15.25 -21.00 -0.89
C GLU A 80 -15.04 -20.13 0.34
N ASP A 81 -14.33 -20.60 1.32
CA ASP A 81 -14.04 -19.84 2.54
C ASP A 81 -12.89 -18.84 2.36
N MET A 82 -11.90 -19.17 1.55
CA MET A 82 -10.71 -18.32 1.38
C MET A 82 -10.79 -17.37 0.19
N ILE A 83 -11.43 -17.74 -0.89
CA ILE A 83 -11.42 -17.00 -2.16
C ILE A 83 -12.80 -16.42 -2.47
N LYS A 84 -13.79 -17.27 -2.80
CA LYS A 84 -15.15 -16.83 -3.11
C LYS A 84 -16.19 -17.93 -2.96
N ARG A 85 -17.37 -17.56 -2.51
CA ARG A 85 -18.57 -18.44 -2.47
C ARG A 85 -19.66 -17.83 -3.36
N GLY A 86 -19.92 -18.45 -4.51
CA GLY A 86 -20.78 -17.87 -5.53
C GLY A 86 -20.25 -16.53 -6.01
N SER A 87 -21.04 -15.46 -5.91
CA SER A 87 -20.65 -14.09 -6.25
C SER A 87 -19.94 -13.35 -5.10
N LYS A 88 -19.91 -13.92 -3.90
CA LYS A 88 -19.32 -13.28 -2.71
C LYS A 88 -17.82 -13.53 -2.64
N ILE A 89 -17.05 -12.51 -2.94
CA ILE A 89 -15.58 -12.52 -2.78
C ILE A 89 -15.24 -12.31 -1.30
N ARG A 90 -14.25 -13.07 -0.80
CA ARG A 90 -13.84 -13.05 0.61
C ARG A 90 -12.84 -11.96 0.94
N PHE A 91 -12.03 -11.56 -0.03
CA PHE A 91 -10.96 -10.59 0.14
C PHE A 91 -11.05 -9.49 -0.91
N SER A 92 -10.85 -8.23 -0.51
CA SER A 92 -10.78 -7.09 -1.40
C SER A 92 -9.55 -6.23 -1.06
N THR A 93 -8.95 -5.65 -2.08
CA THR A 93 -7.85 -4.70 -1.94
C THR A 93 -8.38 -3.27 -1.74
N ILE A 94 -7.50 -2.27 -1.75
CA ILE A 94 -7.88 -0.86 -1.71
C ILE A 94 -8.69 -0.46 -2.96
N GLY A 95 -9.52 0.58 -2.83
CA GLY A 95 -10.58 0.93 -3.77
C GLY A 95 -10.18 0.96 -5.25
N TYR A 96 -9.07 1.63 -5.58
CA TYR A 96 -8.62 1.79 -6.97
C TYR A 96 -8.02 0.52 -7.60
N ASP A 97 -7.49 -0.42 -6.82
CA ASP A 97 -6.95 -1.69 -7.31
C ASP A 97 -7.94 -2.85 -7.21
N ASN A 98 -9.05 -2.64 -6.49
CA ASN A 98 -9.98 -3.73 -6.17
C ASN A 98 -10.61 -4.37 -7.42
N GLN A 99 -10.98 -3.57 -8.41
CA GLN A 99 -11.56 -4.10 -9.65
C GLN A 99 -10.54 -4.93 -10.43
N PHE A 100 -9.29 -4.45 -10.52
CA PHE A 100 -8.20 -5.21 -11.15
C PHE A 100 -7.94 -6.53 -10.41
N PHE A 101 -7.83 -6.50 -9.09
CA PHE A 101 -7.62 -7.69 -8.27
C PHE A 101 -8.75 -8.72 -8.47
N LYS A 102 -9.99 -8.25 -8.43
CA LYS A 102 -11.16 -9.10 -8.68
C LYS A 102 -11.09 -9.75 -10.05
N ASP A 103 -10.94 -8.98 -11.12
CA ASP A 103 -11.05 -9.45 -12.49
C ASP A 103 -9.86 -10.32 -12.90
N TYR A 104 -8.67 -10.01 -12.41
CA TYR A 104 -7.45 -10.71 -12.80
C TYR A 104 -7.15 -11.92 -11.89
N VAL A 105 -7.20 -11.71 -10.56
CA VAL A 105 -6.79 -12.75 -9.60
C VAL A 105 -7.93 -13.69 -9.25
N ILE A 106 -9.13 -13.17 -8.98
CA ILE A 106 -10.23 -13.98 -8.44
C ILE A 106 -11.10 -14.58 -9.55
N GLU A 107 -11.62 -13.74 -10.45
CA GLU A 107 -12.55 -14.18 -11.51
C GLU A 107 -11.83 -14.65 -12.77
N LYS A 108 -10.56 -14.25 -12.97
CA LYS A 108 -9.71 -14.64 -14.11
C LYS A 108 -10.34 -14.31 -15.47
N ILE A 109 -11.13 -13.24 -15.51
CA ILE A 109 -11.79 -12.75 -16.71
C ILE A 109 -10.79 -11.99 -17.57
N LYS A 110 -9.91 -11.18 -16.94
CA LYS A 110 -8.90 -10.38 -17.60
C LYS A 110 -7.61 -11.21 -17.75
N LYS A 111 -7.11 -11.30 -18.98
CA LYS A 111 -5.95 -12.13 -19.34
C LYS A 111 -4.74 -11.32 -19.81
N ASP A 112 -4.88 -10.01 -19.90
CA ASP A 112 -3.83 -9.12 -20.40
C ASP A 112 -3.55 -7.97 -19.44
N ASP A 113 -2.41 -7.32 -19.63
CA ASP A 113 -1.91 -6.21 -18.81
C ASP A 113 -2.41 -4.84 -19.27
N ARG A 114 -3.28 -4.79 -20.28
CA ARG A 114 -3.83 -3.52 -20.79
C ARG A 114 -4.68 -2.85 -19.72
N GLY A 115 -4.40 -1.56 -19.48
CA GLY A 115 -5.13 -0.73 -18.50
C GLY A 115 -4.67 -0.92 -17.05
N ILE A 116 -3.44 -1.42 -16.82
CA ILE A 116 -2.80 -1.36 -15.52
C ILE A 116 -2.21 0.03 -15.33
N GLU A 117 -2.86 0.81 -14.47
CA GLU A 117 -2.54 2.22 -14.26
C GLU A 117 -1.64 2.45 -13.05
N THR A 118 -1.63 1.54 -12.07
CA THR A 118 -0.95 1.74 -10.79
C THR A 118 0.22 0.79 -10.59
N GLU A 119 1.24 1.22 -9.87
CA GLU A 119 2.36 0.35 -9.47
C GLU A 119 1.90 -0.80 -8.54
N SER A 120 0.84 -0.57 -7.75
CA SER A 120 0.24 -1.60 -6.91
C SER A 120 -0.38 -2.71 -7.76
N ALA A 121 -1.16 -2.36 -8.80
CA ALA A 121 -1.71 -3.34 -9.75
C ALA A 121 -0.60 -4.10 -10.50
N LYS A 122 0.49 -3.41 -10.90
CA LYS A 122 1.67 -4.07 -11.49
C LYS A 122 2.33 -5.08 -10.55
N ARG A 123 2.39 -4.77 -9.24
CA ARG A 123 2.92 -5.70 -8.23
C ARG A 123 2.02 -6.90 -8.03
N ILE A 124 0.70 -6.72 -8.02
CA ILE A 124 -0.29 -7.80 -7.96
C ILE A 124 -0.14 -8.72 -9.17
N LEU A 125 -0.03 -8.16 -10.39
CA LEU A 125 0.21 -8.92 -11.62
C LEU A 125 1.51 -9.72 -11.53
N LYS A 126 2.62 -9.07 -11.17
CA LYS A 126 3.92 -9.75 -11.03
C LYS A 126 3.87 -10.89 -10.02
N ALA A 127 3.17 -10.72 -8.91
CA ALA A 127 2.99 -11.78 -7.91
C ALA A 127 2.17 -12.95 -8.49
N TYR A 128 1.09 -12.67 -9.21
CA TYR A 128 0.26 -13.69 -9.84
C TYR A 128 1.04 -14.49 -10.88
N GLU A 129 1.74 -13.80 -11.81
CA GLU A 129 2.55 -14.47 -12.84
C GLU A 129 3.70 -15.27 -12.23
N PHE A 130 4.35 -14.75 -11.19
CA PHE A 130 5.38 -15.49 -10.45
C PHE A 130 4.85 -16.80 -9.89
N PHE A 131 3.71 -16.80 -9.19
CA PHE A 131 3.14 -18.03 -8.65
C PHE A 131 2.65 -18.96 -9.77
N LYS A 132 2.14 -18.42 -10.86
CA LYS A 132 1.75 -19.21 -12.02
C LYS A 132 2.95 -19.94 -12.63
N GLU A 133 4.07 -19.26 -12.86
CA GLU A 133 5.34 -19.86 -13.31
C GLU A 133 5.78 -20.99 -12.36
N LYS A 134 5.72 -20.75 -11.03
CA LYS A 134 6.16 -21.72 -10.03
C LYS A 134 5.28 -22.95 -9.89
N LEU A 135 3.95 -22.79 -10.01
CA LEU A 135 2.99 -23.86 -9.69
C LEU A 135 2.50 -24.65 -10.93
N PHE A 136 2.51 -24.04 -12.12
CA PHE A 136 1.90 -24.68 -13.29
C PHE A 136 2.69 -25.87 -13.84
N GLU A 137 3.97 -26.00 -13.53
CA GLU A 137 4.81 -27.15 -13.86
C GLU A 137 4.81 -28.24 -12.79
N LYS A 138 4.10 -28.03 -11.67
CA LYS A 138 4.07 -28.94 -10.54
C LYS A 138 2.94 -29.95 -10.67
N ASP A 139 3.19 -31.14 -10.12
CA ASP A 139 2.23 -32.23 -10.02
C ASP A 139 1.22 -32.00 -8.87
N GLU A 140 0.21 -32.85 -8.83
CA GLU A 140 -0.86 -32.79 -7.84
C GLU A 140 -0.33 -32.93 -6.41
N ASP A 141 0.54 -33.92 -6.16
CA ASP A 141 1.08 -34.18 -4.82
C ASP A 141 1.86 -32.97 -4.27
N TYR A 142 2.61 -32.31 -5.12
CA TYR A 142 3.32 -31.09 -4.75
C TYR A 142 2.34 -29.96 -4.37
N LEU A 143 1.30 -29.75 -5.18
CA LEU A 143 0.28 -28.71 -4.95
C LEU A 143 -0.50 -28.95 -3.66
N LEU A 144 -0.90 -30.20 -3.42
CA LEU A 144 -1.59 -30.59 -2.18
C LEU A 144 -0.68 -30.40 -0.97
N GLY A 145 0.61 -30.73 -1.09
CA GLY A 145 1.58 -30.47 -0.03
C GLY A 145 1.69 -28.99 0.32
N MET A 146 1.72 -28.11 -0.67
CA MET A 146 1.72 -26.65 -0.46
C MET A 146 0.41 -26.13 0.13
N LEU A 147 -0.72 -26.67 -0.33
CA LEU A 147 -2.06 -26.34 0.20
C LEU A 147 -2.17 -26.71 1.68
N ASN A 148 -1.70 -27.89 2.06
CA ASN A 148 -1.75 -28.36 3.45
C ASN A 148 -0.91 -27.47 4.39
N VAL A 149 0.26 -26.99 3.95
CA VAL A 149 1.03 -26.01 4.74
C VAL A 149 0.20 -24.77 5.04
N ILE A 150 -0.54 -24.26 4.06
CA ILE A 150 -1.39 -23.07 4.25
C ILE A 150 -2.60 -23.38 5.14
N LYS A 151 -3.25 -24.55 4.94
CA LYS A 151 -4.43 -24.97 5.72
C LYS A 151 -4.10 -25.17 7.20
N ASP A 152 -2.95 -25.76 7.48
CA ASP A 152 -2.51 -26.09 8.84
C ASP A 152 -1.74 -24.95 9.51
N ALA A 153 -1.45 -23.88 8.79
CA ALA A 153 -0.72 -22.76 9.30
C ALA A 153 -1.46 -22.03 10.43
N SER A 154 -0.69 -21.44 11.33
CA SER A 154 -1.20 -20.63 12.43
C SER A 154 -0.88 -19.14 12.22
N CYS A 155 -1.70 -18.31 12.81
CA CYS A 155 -1.43 -16.86 12.89
C CYS A 155 -1.96 -16.32 14.22
N THR A 156 -1.45 -15.19 14.65
CA THR A 156 -2.04 -14.44 15.77
C THR A 156 -2.94 -13.36 15.20
N THR A 157 -4.18 -13.31 15.64
CA THR A 157 -5.14 -12.28 15.20
C THR A 157 -5.52 -11.39 16.38
N HIS A 158 -5.57 -10.09 16.11
CA HIS A 158 -6.15 -9.11 17.01
C HIS A 158 -7.32 -8.43 16.32
N ILE A 159 -8.48 -8.43 16.98
CA ILE A 159 -9.67 -7.78 16.44
C ILE A 159 -10.04 -6.66 17.39
N VAL A 160 -10.17 -5.46 16.85
CA VAL A 160 -10.59 -4.26 17.58
C VAL A 160 -11.92 -3.75 17.04
N ASN A 161 -12.72 -3.18 17.92
CA ASN A 161 -14.04 -2.66 17.57
C ASN A 161 -14.06 -1.14 17.36
N LYS A 162 -12.96 -0.48 17.71
CA LYS A 162 -12.81 0.97 17.60
C LYS A 162 -11.60 1.32 16.76
N GLU A 163 -11.80 2.22 15.81
CA GLU A 163 -10.74 2.68 14.91
C GLU A 163 -9.56 3.30 15.67
N ALA A 164 -9.83 4.10 16.71
CA ALA A 164 -8.78 4.68 17.54
C ALA A 164 -7.88 3.63 18.20
N GLU A 165 -8.46 2.52 18.69
CA GLU A 165 -7.71 1.40 19.27
C GLU A 165 -6.85 0.69 18.21
N ALA A 166 -7.42 0.48 17.00
CA ALA A 166 -6.68 -0.08 15.89
C ALA A 166 -5.45 0.77 15.52
N ILE A 167 -5.64 2.09 15.47
CA ILE A 167 -4.59 3.05 15.16
C ILE A 167 -3.49 3.03 16.23
N GLN A 168 -3.86 3.04 17.51
CA GLN A 168 -2.88 2.93 18.60
C GLN A 168 -2.08 1.64 18.51
N MET A 169 -2.74 0.50 18.31
CA MET A 169 -2.06 -0.78 18.19
C MET A 169 -1.11 -0.80 16.98
N PHE A 170 -1.53 -0.23 15.84
CA PHE A 170 -0.67 -0.11 14.66
C PHE A 170 0.60 0.69 14.97
N ILE A 171 0.49 1.85 15.61
CA ILE A 171 1.63 2.70 15.99
C ILE A 171 2.58 1.94 16.93
N PHE A 172 2.04 1.25 17.95
CA PHE A 172 2.87 0.55 18.95
C PHE A 172 3.47 -0.77 18.48
N GLN A 173 2.79 -1.51 17.62
CA GLN A 173 3.26 -2.84 17.16
C GLN A 173 4.34 -2.76 16.07
N ASN A 174 4.36 -1.71 15.26
CA ASN A 174 5.30 -1.57 14.14
C ASN A 174 6.76 -1.32 14.54
N ASN A 175 7.08 -1.32 15.84
CA ASN A 175 8.47 -1.29 16.33
C ASN A 175 9.23 -2.63 16.13
N ARG A 176 8.60 -3.69 15.60
CA ARG A 176 9.18 -5.05 15.55
C ARG A 176 9.34 -5.67 14.15
N GLY A 177 8.94 -4.96 13.08
CA GLY A 177 8.98 -5.48 11.69
C GLY A 177 9.60 -4.50 10.71
N LYS A 178 9.17 -4.56 9.44
CA LYS A 178 9.47 -3.47 8.49
C LYS A 178 8.78 -2.22 9.03
N LYS A 179 9.56 -1.21 9.37
CA LYS A 179 9.02 0.06 9.87
C LYS A 179 8.03 0.61 8.84
N PRO A 180 6.83 1.08 9.28
CA PRO A 180 5.94 1.81 8.40
C PRO A 180 6.66 3.06 7.87
N SER A 181 6.26 3.55 6.70
CA SER A 181 6.74 4.85 6.24
C SER A 181 6.29 5.96 7.19
N ASN A 182 7.00 7.07 7.19
CA ASN A 182 6.59 8.24 7.97
C ASN A 182 5.18 8.70 7.58
N LEU A 183 4.83 8.56 6.31
CA LEU A 183 3.50 8.88 5.80
C LEU A 183 2.40 8.01 6.45
N GLU A 184 2.63 6.70 6.61
CA GLU A 184 1.70 5.80 7.30
C GLU A 184 1.58 6.13 8.79
N VAL A 185 2.71 6.43 9.45
CA VAL A 185 2.74 6.84 10.86
C VAL A 185 1.93 8.11 11.08
N ILE A 186 2.15 9.13 10.25
CA ILE A 186 1.47 10.42 10.36
C ILE A 186 -0.03 10.30 10.10
N LYS A 187 -0.43 9.52 9.09
CA LYS A 187 -1.85 9.22 8.88
C LYS A 187 -2.50 8.66 10.14
N ALA A 188 -1.85 7.68 10.77
CA ALA A 188 -2.35 7.08 11.99
C ALA A 188 -2.42 8.10 13.14
N GLN A 189 -1.38 8.92 13.33
CA GLN A 189 -1.37 9.97 14.35
C GLN A 189 -2.48 11.00 14.13
N PHE A 190 -2.67 11.49 12.91
CA PHE A 190 -3.74 12.43 12.59
C PHE A 190 -5.12 11.86 12.92
N MET A 191 -5.41 10.64 12.49
CA MET A 191 -6.68 9.98 12.79
C MET A 191 -6.87 9.81 14.30
N TYR A 192 -5.81 9.47 15.04
CA TYR A 192 -5.87 9.35 16.49
C TYR A 192 -6.18 10.69 17.17
N VAL A 193 -5.48 11.78 16.78
CA VAL A 193 -5.72 13.12 17.33
C VAL A 193 -7.14 13.61 17.01
N VAL A 194 -7.65 13.31 15.81
CA VAL A 194 -9.05 13.62 15.46
C VAL A 194 -10.05 12.85 16.34
N HIS A 195 -9.77 11.59 16.67
CA HIS A 195 -10.62 10.85 17.63
C HIS A 195 -10.61 11.45 19.04
N LEU A 196 -9.51 12.10 19.45
CA LEU A 196 -9.43 12.74 20.76
C LEU A 196 -10.11 14.12 20.81
N TYR A 197 -9.96 14.90 19.73
CA TYR A 197 -10.28 16.34 19.74
C TYR A 197 -11.29 16.79 18.68
N GLY A 198 -11.73 15.90 17.77
CA GLY A 198 -12.63 16.25 16.66
C GLY A 198 -14.09 16.50 17.06
N GLY A 199 -14.49 16.11 18.27
CA GLY A 199 -15.86 16.33 18.77
C GLY A 199 -16.92 15.74 17.82
N ASP A 200 -17.96 16.50 17.54
CA ASP A 200 -19.08 16.07 16.67
C ASP A 200 -18.67 15.94 15.20
N GLU A 201 -17.58 16.55 14.78
CA GLU A 201 -17.07 16.48 13.40
C GLU A 201 -16.09 15.32 13.15
N THR A 202 -15.81 14.50 14.15
CA THR A 202 -14.80 13.42 14.09
C THR A 202 -14.95 12.54 12.84
N ASP A 203 -16.15 12.01 12.59
CA ASP A 203 -16.38 11.10 11.46
C ASP A 203 -16.19 11.78 10.10
N ASN A 204 -16.59 13.05 9.99
CA ASN A 204 -16.42 13.85 8.78
C ASN A 204 -14.93 14.10 8.50
N ILE A 205 -14.18 14.56 9.49
CA ILE A 205 -12.75 14.85 9.37
C ILE A 205 -11.96 13.58 9.05
N ILE A 206 -12.28 12.47 9.70
CA ILE A 206 -11.66 11.16 9.40
C ILE A 206 -11.96 10.72 7.97
N GLY A 207 -13.19 10.94 7.50
CA GLY A 207 -13.58 10.69 6.12
C GLY A 207 -12.74 11.50 5.12
N GLU A 208 -12.53 12.79 5.40
CA GLU A 208 -11.68 13.66 4.58
C GLU A 208 -10.23 13.17 4.56
N ILE A 209 -9.64 12.86 5.72
CA ILE A 209 -8.28 12.34 5.82
C ILE A 209 -8.13 11.05 4.99
N LYS A 210 -9.06 10.10 5.15
CA LYS A 210 -9.05 8.85 4.39
C LYS A 210 -9.07 9.09 2.88
N ASN A 211 -9.94 9.98 2.41
CA ASN A 211 -10.07 10.33 1.00
C ASN A 211 -8.79 10.99 0.45
N ARG A 212 -8.17 11.89 1.23
CA ARG A 212 -6.91 12.56 0.86
C ARG A 212 -5.77 11.55 0.78
N PHE A 213 -5.62 10.67 1.76
CA PHE A 213 -4.60 9.63 1.75
C PHE A 213 -4.82 8.58 0.64
N GLU A 214 -6.07 8.26 0.30
CA GLU A 214 -6.36 7.42 -0.87
C GLU A 214 -5.87 8.08 -2.17
N LYS A 215 -6.10 9.38 -2.36
CA LYS A 215 -5.55 10.14 -3.49
C LYS A 215 -4.02 10.14 -3.47
N ILE A 216 -3.39 10.39 -2.31
CA ILE A 216 -1.94 10.36 -2.15
C ILE A 216 -1.37 9.02 -2.61
N TYR A 217 -1.87 7.90 -2.10
CA TYR A 217 -1.39 6.57 -2.49
C TYR A 217 -1.64 6.26 -3.97
N LYS A 218 -2.76 6.72 -4.52
CA LYS A 218 -3.02 6.62 -5.95
C LYS A 218 -2.01 7.41 -6.77
N SER A 219 -1.69 8.64 -6.36
CA SER A 219 -0.68 9.49 -7.03
C SER A 219 0.70 8.85 -6.94
N ILE A 220 1.14 8.38 -5.76
CA ILE A 220 2.40 7.64 -5.57
C ILE A 220 2.46 6.43 -6.52
N SER A 221 1.39 5.63 -6.57
CA SER A 221 1.32 4.42 -7.40
C SER A 221 1.35 4.72 -8.91
N SER A 222 1.01 5.92 -9.33
CA SER A 222 0.97 6.34 -10.74
C SER A 222 2.18 7.16 -11.18
N ILE A 223 3.04 7.60 -10.27
CA ILE A 223 4.29 8.29 -10.61
C ILE A 223 5.29 7.28 -11.17
N GLU A 224 5.74 7.50 -12.40
CA GLU A 224 6.69 6.61 -13.09
C GLU A 224 8.13 6.77 -12.58
N TYR A 225 8.45 7.90 -11.97
CA TYR A 225 9.75 8.19 -11.39
C TYR A 225 9.81 7.68 -9.93
N HIS A 226 10.96 7.12 -9.53
CA HIS A 226 11.14 6.71 -8.13
C HIS A 226 11.29 7.94 -7.24
N ILE A 227 10.31 8.17 -6.39
CA ILE A 227 10.31 9.22 -5.38
C ILE A 227 10.12 8.59 -4.00
N ASP A 228 10.84 9.10 -3.01
CA ASP A 228 10.66 8.71 -1.62
C ASP A 228 9.48 9.50 -1.04
N GLU A 229 8.48 8.79 -0.54
CA GLU A 229 7.28 9.40 0.04
C GLU A 229 7.59 10.20 1.32
N ASP A 230 8.63 9.83 2.07
CA ASP A 230 9.08 10.56 3.25
C ASP A 230 9.76 11.88 2.87
N ASP A 231 10.46 11.93 1.73
CA ASP A 231 11.00 13.17 1.18
C ASP A 231 9.88 14.15 0.80
N VAL A 232 8.81 13.66 0.15
CA VAL A 232 7.67 14.51 -0.23
C VAL A 232 6.98 15.10 0.99
N LEU A 233 6.88 14.31 2.06
CA LEU A 233 6.35 14.77 3.34
C LEU A 233 7.17 15.93 3.89
N LEU A 234 8.51 15.84 3.86
CA LEU A 234 9.41 16.89 4.29
C LEU A 234 9.32 18.13 3.38
N TYR A 235 9.22 17.93 2.06
CA TYR A 235 9.04 19.05 1.12
C TYR A 235 7.72 19.78 1.36
N THR A 236 6.65 19.04 1.66
CA THR A 236 5.36 19.63 2.00
C THR A 236 5.43 20.49 3.26
N LEU A 237 6.11 20.02 4.31
CA LEU A 237 6.33 20.82 5.51
C LEU A 237 7.08 22.12 5.20
N ARG A 238 8.10 22.06 4.38
CA ARG A 238 8.87 23.25 3.95
C ARG A 238 8.01 24.24 3.18
N VAL A 239 7.11 23.75 2.34
CA VAL A 239 6.14 24.60 1.63
C VAL A 239 5.13 25.22 2.60
N TYR A 240 4.59 24.40 3.52
CA TYR A 240 3.58 24.80 4.50
C TYR A 240 4.11 25.90 5.42
N PHE A 241 5.29 25.71 6.03
CA PHE A 241 5.93 26.69 6.91
C PHE A 241 6.67 27.83 6.16
N ASN A 242 6.73 27.75 4.84
CA ASN A 242 7.53 28.68 4.01
C ASN A 242 8.98 28.79 4.48
N SER A 243 9.61 27.70 4.82
CA SER A 243 10.94 27.60 5.41
C SER A 243 11.66 26.35 4.91
N LEU A 244 12.98 26.39 4.78
CA LEU A 244 13.81 25.25 4.42
C LEU A 244 14.50 24.58 5.62
N TRP A 245 14.25 25.06 6.82
CA TRP A 245 14.93 24.61 8.03
C TRP A 245 14.41 23.29 8.60
N GLN A 246 13.24 22.82 8.16
CA GLN A 246 12.69 21.56 8.60
C GLN A 246 13.59 20.40 8.17
N THR A 247 13.96 19.54 9.11
CA THR A 247 14.87 18.41 8.89
C THR A 247 14.25 17.05 9.21
N ASN A 248 13.29 17.01 10.14
CA ASN A 248 12.60 15.78 10.55
C ASN A 248 11.08 15.99 10.53
N ALA A 249 10.42 15.36 9.58
CA ALA A 249 8.99 15.54 9.38
C ALA A 249 8.15 15.04 10.56
N ILE A 250 8.54 13.94 11.21
CA ILE A 250 7.80 13.39 12.35
C ILE A 250 7.85 14.32 13.56
N ASP A 251 9.03 14.84 13.88
CA ASP A 251 9.22 15.71 15.05
C ASP A 251 8.45 17.01 14.88
N GLU A 252 8.56 17.67 13.72
CA GLU A 252 7.85 18.91 13.38
C GLU A 252 6.32 18.72 13.45
N ILE A 253 5.80 17.64 12.90
CA ILE A 253 4.37 17.34 12.96
C ILE A 253 3.93 17.05 14.39
N ASN A 254 4.72 16.32 15.18
CA ASN A 254 4.41 16.07 16.59
C ASN A 254 4.35 17.37 17.39
N GLU A 255 5.21 18.35 17.13
CA GLU A 255 5.14 19.67 17.75
C GLU A 255 3.80 20.34 17.43
N MET A 256 3.41 20.37 16.16
CA MET A 256 2.12 20.96 15.74
C MET A 256 0.90 20.25 16.33
N LEU A 257 0.97 18.92 16.49
CA LEU A 257 -0.12 18.16 17.11
C LEU A 257 -0.28 18.41 18.61
N ASN A 258 0.74 18.94 19.28
CA ASN A 258 0.70 19.32 20.69
C ASN A 258 0.29 20.79 20.91
N GLU A 259 0.03 21.57 19.87
CA GLU A 259 -0.46 22.95 19.99
C GLU A 259 -1.96 23.00 20.32
N GLU A 260 -2.48 24.21 20.59
CA GLU A 260 -3.86 24.41 21.06
C GLU A 260 -4.91 23.99 20.02
N ASN A 261 -4.60 23.99 18.72
CA ASN A 261 -5.55 23.68 17.65
C ASN A 261 -5.04 22.67 16.62
N PRO A 262 -4.81 21.42 17.01
CA PRO A 262 -4.25 20.41 16.11
C PRO A 262 -5.20 20.04 14.96
N ILE A 263 -6.51 20.23 15.11
CA ILE A 263 -7.49 19.85 14.10
C ILE A 263 -7.39 20.71 12.83
N ASP A 264 -7.22 22.01 12.98
CA ASP A 264 -7.07 22.92 11.84
C ASP A 264 -5.77 22.64 11.10
N PHE A 265 -4.67 22.44 11.83
CA PHE A 265 -3.42 21.98 11.25
C PHE A 265 -3.58 20.69 10.44
N ILE A 266 -4.23 19.67 11.00
CA ILE A 266 -4.46 18.39 10.31
C ILE A 266 -5.25 18.59 9.02
N LYS A 267 -6.31 19.40 9.04
CA LYS A 267 -7.13 19.68 7.86
C LYS A 267 -6.30 20.38 6.77
N GLU A 268 -5.60 21.45 7.12
CA GLU A 268 -4.81 22.23 6.18
C GLU A 268 -3.62 21.44 5.63
N PHE A 269 -2.87 20.80 6.51
CA PHE A 269 -1.68 20.06 6.13
C PHE A 269 -1.98 18.84 5.26
N THR A 270 -3.03 18.07 5.56
CA THR A 270 -3.42 16.91 4.73
C THR A 270 -3.94 17.33 3.36
N ASP A 271 -4.55 18.49 3.24
CA ASP A 271 -4.96 19.08 1.96
C ASP A 271 -3.75 19.47 1.12
N GLU A 272 -2.82 20.22 1.72
CA GLU A 272 -1.55 20.59 1.10
C GLU A 272 -0.73 19.36 0.66
N LEU A 273 -0.66 18.33 1.51
CA LEU A 273 0.05 17.10 1.22
C LEU A 273 -0.55 16.37 0.01
N SER A 274 -1.88 16.26 -0.04
CA SER A 274 -2.60 15.65 -1.16
C SER A 274 -2.35 16.41 -2.47
N LEU A 275 -2.42 17.74 -2.42
CA LEU A 275 -2.14 18.59 -3.56
C LEU A 275 -0.69 18.44 -4.07
N ASN A 276 0.27 18.35 -3.16
CA ASN A 276 1.68 18.22 -3.52
C ASN A 276 2.00 16.88 -4.18
N PHE A 277 1.36 15.78 -3.75
CA PHE A 277 1.49 14.50 -4.47
C PHE A 277 0.86 14.55 -5.87
N ASP A 278 -0.27 15.22 -6.04
CA ASP A 278 -0.89 15.42 -7.36
C ASP A 278 0.00 16.29 -8.27
N ASN A 279 0.57 17.36 -7.74
CA ASN A 279 1.52 18.21 -8.45
C ASN A 279 2.78 17.45 -8.89
N LEU A 280 3.34 16.59 -8.04
CA LEU A 280 4.46 15.73 -8.40
C LEU A 280 4.11 14.71 -9.47
N LYS A 281 2.89 14.18 -9.43
CA LYS A 281 2.41 13.31 -10.51
C LYS A 281 2.39 14.05 -11.86
N ILE A 282 1.88 15.28 -11.91
CA ILE A 282 1.89 16.12 -13.11
C ILE A 282 3.35 16.40 -13.53
N PHE A 283 4.18 16.82 -12.60
CA PHE A 283 5.59 17.13 -12.85
C PHE A 283 6.34 15.95 -13.47
N PHE A 284 6.24 14.75 -12.92
CA PHE A 284 6.99 13.58 -13.40
C PHE A 284 6.37 12.89 -14.61
N ASN A 285 5.05 12.86 -14.73
CA ASN A 285 4.40 12.10 -15.79
C ASN A 285 4.12 12.95 -17.05
N GLU A 286 3.94 14.25 -16.89
CA GLU A 286 3.59 15.17 -17.97
C GLU A 286 4.71 16.18 -18.26
N ASP A 287 5.05 17.03 -17.31
CA ASP A 287 5.96 18.14 -17.54
C ASP A 287 7.40 17.69 -17.77
N TYR A 288 7.88 16.70 -17.03
CA TYR A 288 9.19 16.08 -17.24
C TYR A 288 9.35 15.53 -18.68
N LYS A 289 8.32 14.92 -19.22
CA LYS A 289 8.36 14.34 -20.57
C LYS A 289 8.33 15.40 -21.68
N ASN A 290 7.73 16.56 -21.41
CA ASN A 290 7.44 17.58 -22.40
C ASN A 290 8.33 18.82 -22.31
N ASN A 291 9.15 18.94 -21.25
CA ASN A 291 9.99 20.12 -21.01
C ASN A 291 11.45 19.74 -20.80
N MET A 292 12.33 20.19 -21.70
CA MET A 292 13.76 19.85 -21.73
C MET A 292 14.52 20.40 -20.51
N GLU A 293 14.12 21.54 -19.98
CA GLU A 293 14.75 22.18 -18.83
C GLU A 293 14.48 21.36 -17.56
N ILE A 294 13.23 20.90 -17.39
CA ILE A 294 12.84 19.98 -16.30
C ILE A 294 13.59 18.65 -16.43
N HIS A 295 13.67 18.12 -17.66
CA HIS A 295 14.43 16.89 -17.91
C HIS A 295 15.90 17.04 -17.52
N SER A 296 16.51 18.17 -17.87
CA SER A 296 17.92 18.47 -17.54
C SER A 296 18.14 18.53 -16.03
N LEU A 297 17.25 19.19 -15.28
CA LEU A 297 17.32 19.26 -13.83
C LEU A 297 17.29 17.87 -13.19
N ILE A 298 16.35 17.02 -13.60
CA ILE A 298 16.20 15.65 -13.09
C ILE A 298 17.45 14.82 -13.39
N ALA A 299 18.06 14.99 -14.58
CA ALA A 299 19.26 14.27 -14.99
C ALA A 299 20.51 14.61 -14.14
N LEU A 300 20.58 15.79 -13.53
CA LEU A 300 21.69 16.23 -12.70
C LEU A 300 21.79 15.45 -11.37
N LYS A 301 20.73 14.80 -10.91
CA LYS A 301 20.61 14.14 -9.60
C LYS A 301 20.80 15.10 -8.39
N GLY A 302 20.31 14.72 -7.23
CA GLY A 302 20.48 15.51 -6.00
C GLY A 302 19.59 16.75 -5.90
N ILE A 303 18.51 16.81 -6.66
CA ILE A 303 17.59 17.96 -6.78
C ILE A 303 16.62 18.14 -5.61
N GLY A 304 16.74 17.35 -4.54
CA GLY A 304 15.80 17.40 -3.39
C GLY A 304 15.55 18.81 -2.84
N ILE A 305 16.57 19.68 -2.86
CA ILE A 305 16.44 21.07 -2.41
C ILE A 305 15.54 21.93 -3.32
N ALA A 306 15.37 21.55 -4.58
CA ALA A 306 14.56 22.27 -5.55
C ALA A 306 13.05 22.00 -5.39
N PHE A 307 12.67 20.80 -4.90
CA PHE A 307 11.26 20.40 -4.83
C PHE A 307 10.36 21.33 -4.02
N PRO A 308 10.74 21.87 -2.86
CA PRO A 308 9.90 22.85 -2.17
C PRO A 308 9.55 24.08 -3.03
N PHE A 309 10.48 24.56 -3.84
CA PHE A 309 10.25 25.70 -4.76
C PHE A 309 9.33 25.29 -5.91
N ILE A 310 9.54 24.11 -6.49
CA ILE A 310 8.71 23.57 -7.58
C ILE A 310 7.27 23.36 -7.09
N LEU A 311 7.08 22.70 -5.94
CA LEU A 311 5.75 22.49 -5.35
C LEU A 311 5.05 23.82 -5.05
N LYS A 312 5.79 24.80 -4.54
CA LYS A 312 5.25 26.13 -4.30
C LYS A 312 4.85 26.84 -5.59
N ALA A 313 5.61 26.68 -6.68
CA ALA A 313 5.27 27.22 -7.99
C ALA A 313 3.93 26.63 -8.50
N TYR A 314 3.74 25.32 -8.40
CA TYR A 314 2.45 24.68 -8.73
C TYR A 314 1.29 25.21 -7.86
N ARG A 315 1.52 25.39 -6.57
CA ARG A 315 0.50 25.97 -5.66
C ARG A 315 0.01 27.35 -6.11
N TYR A 316 0.89 28.15 -6.70
CA TYR A 316 0.54 29.47 -7.24
C TYR A 316 0.07 29.43 -8.71
N GLY A 317 -0.14 28.25 -9.28
CA GLY A 317 -0.62 28.10 -10.66
C GLY A 317 0.37 28.60 -11.71
N ILE A 318 1.68 28.50 -11.43
CA ILE A 318 2.72 28.92 -12.37
C ILE A 318 2.76 27.95 -13.56
N GLU A 319 2.77 28.50 -14.77
CA GLU A 319 2.81 27.71 -16.01
C GLU A 319 4.09 26.87 -16.12
N THR A 320 3.99 25.69 -16.74
CA THR A 320 5.08 24.71 -16.91
C THR A 320 6.35 25.31 -17.50
N ASN A 321 6.23 26.19 -18.50
CA ASN A 321 7.42 26.87 -19.09
C ASN A 321 8.15 27.77 -18.09
N SER A 322 7.44 28.36 -17.14
CA SER A 322 8.04 29.17 -16.08
C SER A 322 8.65 28.30 -14.99
N ILE A 323 8.05 27.13 -14.71
CA ILE A 323 8.64 26.09 -13.85
C ILE A 323 9.93 25.56 -14.49
N GLY A 324 9.96 25.32 -15.81
CA GLY A 324 11.18 24.94 -16.55
C GLY A 324 12.30 25.97 -16.39
N ARG A 325 12.00 27.27 -16.55
CA ARG A 325 12.97 28.35 -16.32
C ARG A 325 13.47 28.42 -14.87
N LEU A 326 12.59 28.18 -13.90
CA LEU A 326 13.00 28.01 -12.49
C LEU A 326 13.99 26.86 -12.34
N CYS A 327 13.68 25.71 -12.95
CA CYS A 327 14.55 24.53 -12.93
C CYS A 327 15.92 24.78 -13.56
N SER A 328 15.99 25.60 -14.61
CA SER A 328 17.27 25.98 -15.25
C SER A 328 18.11 26.93 -14.41
N SER A 329 17.50 27.65 -13.46
CA SER A 329 18.17 28.61 -12.59
C SER A 329 18.60 28.04 -11.23
N LEU A 330 18.12 26.82 -10.91
CA LEU A 330 18.48 26.06 -9.71
C LEU A 330 19.67 25.15 -9.97
#